data_8fec53d84b218ab31bf251ec4b41a7ae
#
_entry.id   8fec53d84b218ab31bf251ec4b41a7ae
#
_cell.length_a   1.000
_cell.length_b   1.000
_cell.length_c   1.000
_cell.angle_alpha   90.00
_cell.angle_beta   90.00
_cell.angle_gamma   90.00
#
_symmetry.space_group_name_H-M   'P 1'
#
loop_
_entity.id
_entity.type
_entity.pdbx_description
1 polymer ?
#
loop_
_entity_poly.entity_id
_entity_poly.type
_entity_poly.pdbx_seq_one_letter_code
_entity_poly.pdbx_strand_id
1 'polypeptide(L)'
;MTNVLMQTSAGDITIELYTDSMPITAGNFLKLVEKGYYNGLHFHRVIKGFMLQGGCPHSKDPNSNRCGTGSPGYSISDEHLDNAKFSNEIGTLSMANSGPNSGGSQFFINTVHNSFLDWWDKSTPSAHPVFGKVIDGMDIVKKIESCTTGPNDKPTKHQKIISVKKS
;
A
#
# COMPACT_ATOMS: atom_id res chain seq x y z
N MET A 1 -4.57 17.94 0.93
CA MET A 1 -3.88 16.68 1.24
C MET A 1 -4.10 16.32 2.70
N THR A 2 -4.05 15.05 3.01
CA THR A 2 -4.40 14.57 4.35
C THR A 2 -3.30 13.63 4.86
N ASN A 3 -2.85 13.85 6.09
CA ASN A 3 -1.83 12.98 6.69
C ASN A 3 -2.46 11.91 7.55
N VAL A 4 -1.88 10.72 7.52
CA VAL A 4 -2.24 9.61 8.41
C VAL A 4 -0.98 9.09 9.09
N LEU A 5 -1.16 8.59 10.31
CA LEU A 5 -0.11 7.93 11.07
C LEU A 5 -0.36 6.43 11.06
N MET A 6 0.58 5.69 10.50
CA MET A 6 0.55 4.22 10.51
C MET A 6 1.52 3.74 11.58
N GLN A 7 0.97 3.18 12.65
CA GLN A 7 1.76 2.58 13.71
C GLN A 7 1.96 1.11 13.40
N THR A 8 3.20 0.67 13.31
CA THR A 8 3.54 -0.71 12.99
C THR A 8 4.34 -1.33 14.12
N SER A 9 4.46 -2.66 14.09
CA SER A 9 5.31 -3.39 15.04
C SER A 9 6.80 -3.02 14.92
N ALA A 10 7.22 -2.40 13.82
CA ALA A 10 8.59 -1.94 13.61
C ALA A 10 8.79 -0.47 13.96
N GLY A 11 7.73 0.31 14.08
CA GLY A 11 7.76 1.74 14.36
C GLY A 11 6.68 2.50 13.60
N ASP A 12 6.74 3.82 13.65
CA ASP A 12 5.72 4.71 13.10
C ASP A 12 6.11 5.22 11.70
N ILE A 13 5.11 5.27 10.81
CA ILE A 13 5.24 5.78 9.45
C ILE A 13 4.16 6.85 9.26
N THR A 14 4.56 8.06 8.88
CA THR A 14 3.62 9.13 8.53
C THR A 14 3.48 9.20 7.02
N ILE A 15 2.25 9.22 6.55
CA ILE A 15 1.91 9.18 5.13
C ILE A 15 1.07 10.41 4.78
N GLU A 16 1.44 11.07 3.70
CA GLU A 16 0.63 12.13 3.10
C GLU A 16 -0.21 11.51 1.98
N LEU A 17 -1.52 11.59 2.11
CA LEU A 17 -2.46 11.12 1.10
C LEU A 17 -2.80 12.25 0.14
N TYR A 18 -2.82 11.96 -1.16
CA TYR A 18 -3.12 12.94 -2.21
C TYR A 18 -4.63 13.09 -2.41
N THR A 19 -5.33 13.46 -1.35
CA THR A 19 -6.80 13.56 -1.38
C THR A 19 -7.32 14.60 -2.35
N ASP A 20 -6.52 15.64 -2.67
CA ASP A 20 -6.90 16.67 -3.64
C ASP A 20 -6.67 16.23 -5.07
N SER A 21 -5.53 15.59 -5.35
CA SER A 21 -5.11 15.18 -6.70
C SER A 21 -5.65 13.82 -7.12
N MET A 22 -5.85 12.93 -6.14
CA MET A 22 -6.31 11.55 -6.36
C MET A 22 -7.51 11.26 -5.46
N PRO A 23 -8.63 11.98 -5.64
CA PRO A 23 -9.75 11.91 -4.69
C PRO A 23 -10.41 10.55 -4.59
N ILE A 24 -10.45 9.76 -5.67
CA ILE A 24 -11.07 8.43 -5.64
C ILE A 24 -10.18 7.47 -4.83
N THR A 25 -8.94 7.36 -5.20
CA THR A 25 -8.01 6.37 -4.61
C THR A 25 -7.60 6.76 -3.19
N ALA A 26 -7.12 7.99 -3.00
CA ALA A 26 -6.74 8.49 -1.69
C ALA A 26 -7.95 8.65 -0.77
N GLY A 27 -9.07 9.09 -1.29
CA GLY A 27 -10.32 9.21 -0.54
C GLY A 27 -10.84 7.87 -0.06
N ASN A 28 -10.75 6.83 -0.89
CA ASN A 28 -11.11 5.46 -0.51
C ASN A 28 -10.21 4.96 0.63
N PHE A 29 -8.91 5.15 0.51
CA PHE A 29 -7.96 4.75 1.55
C PHE A 29 -8.27 5.46 2.87
N LEU A 30 -8.48 6.78 2.83
CA LEU A 30 -8.81 7.57 4.01
C LEU A 30 -10.11 7.10 4.67
N LYS A 31 -11.13 6.79 3.87
CA LYS A 31 -12.40 6.27 4.37
C LYS A 31 -12.21 4.95 5.11
N LEU A 32 -11.38 4.05 4.58
CA LEU A 32 -11.06 2.79 5.24
C LEU A 32 -10.25 3.03 6.53
N VAL A 33 -9.33 3.99 6.52
CA VAL A 33 -8.59 4.40 7.72
C VAL A 33 -9.54 4.86 8.82
N GLU A 34 -10.50 5.72 8.47
CA GLU A 34 -11.47 6.25 9.43
C GLU A 34 -12.37 5.17 10.02
N LYS A 35 -12.60 4.09 9.30
CA LYS A 35 -13.35 2.92 9.78
C LYS A 35 -12.52 1.94 10.62
N GLY A 36 -11.22 2.19 10.77
CA GLY A 36 -10.32 1.26 11.46
C GLY A 36 -10.04 -0.02 10.68
N TYR A 37 -10.28 -0.03 9.38
CA TYR A 37 -10.19 -1.22 8.53
C TYR A 37 -8.79 -1.85 8.54
N TYR A 38 -7.74 -1.02 8.54
CA TYR A 38 -6.36 -1.49 8.47
C TYR A 38 -5.79 -1.93 9.83
N ASN A 39 -6.49 -1.66 10.92
CA ASN A 39 -5.99 -1.99 12.26
C ASN A 39 -5.89 -3.51 12.45
N GLY A 40 -4.72 -3.98 12.82
CA GLY A 40 -4.47 -5.41 13.05
C GLY A 40 -4.13 -6.21 11.80
N LEU A 41 -4.10 -5.61 10.63
CA LEU A 41 -3.66 -6.26 9.40
C LEU A 41 -2.13 -6.37 9.37
N HIS A 42 -1.60 -7.15 8.42
CA HIS A 42 -0.16 -7.38 8.29
C HIS A 42 0.32 -7.07 6.88
N PHE A 43 1.59 -6.70 6.76
CA PHE A 43 2.27 -6.73 5.47
C PHE A 43 2.49 -8.19 5.12
N HIS A 44 1.67 -8.72 4.21
CA HIS A 44 1.68 -10.15 3.87
C HIS A 44 2.68 -10.49 2.77
N ARG A 45 3.22 -9.48 2.08
CA ARG A 45 4.15 -9.66 0.98
C ARG A 45 5.20 -8.56 1.02
N VAL A 46 6.45 -8.94 1.18
CA VAL A 46 7.59 -8.01 1.23
C VAL A 46 8.66 -8.53 0.29
N ILE A 47 9.05 -7.71 -0.67
CA ILE A 47 10.12 -8.04 -1.61
C ILE A 47 11.20 -6.98 -1.50
N LYS A 48 12.37 -7.38 -1.01
CA LYS A 48 13.52 -6.49 -0.88
C LYS A 48 13.92 -5.95 -2.24
N GLY A 49 14.18 -4.65 -2.30
CA GLY A 49 14.48 -3.96 -3.56
C GLY A 49 13.26 -3.78 -4.47
N PHE A 50 12.07 -3.89 -3.91
CA PHE A 50 10.82 -3.70 -4.67
C PHE A 50 9.76 -2.95 -3.87
N MET A 51 9.07 -3.63 -2.93
CA MET A 51 7.95 -3.00 -2.22
C MET A 51 7.53 -3.78 -0.97
N LEU A 52 6.68 -3.13 -0.14
CA LEU A 52 5.93 -3.75 0.95
C LEU A 52 4.45 -3.70 0.59
N GLN A 53 3.75 -4.83 0.63
CA GLN A 53 2.32 -4.89 0.33
C GLN A 53 1.51 -5.28 1.55
N GLY A 54 0.43 -4.56 1.78
CA GLY A 54 -0.50 -4.80 2.88
C GLY A 54 -1.92 -4.42 2.52
N GLY A 55 -2.80 -4.42 3.52
CA GLY A 55 -4.19 -4.00 3.36
C GLY A 55 -5.17 -5.10 2.99
N CYS A 56 -4.72 -6.35 2.90
CA CYS A 56 -5.62 -7.48 2.69
C CYS A 56 -6.35 -7.82 4.00
N PRO A 57 -7.69 -7.89 4.02
CA PRO A 57 -8.44 -8.20 5.24
C PRO A 57 -8.13 -9.59 5.78
N HIS A 58 -7.75 -10.54 4.94
CA HIS A 58 -7.35 -11.88 5.39
C HIS A 58 -6.02 -11.87 6.14
N SER A 59 -5.22 -10.82 6.01
CA SER A 59 -3.95 -10.69 6.72
C SER A 59 -4.10 -10.33 8.20
N LYS A 60 -5.32 -10.23 8.71
CA LYS A 60 -5.57 -10.19 10.15
C LYS A 60 -5.00 -11.43 10.82
N ASP A 61 -5.13 -12.58 10.16
CA ASP A 61 -4.36 -13.78 10.45
C ASP A 61 -3.21 -13.86 9.45
N PRO A 62 -1.97 -13.54 9.87
CA PRO A 62 -0.84 -13.49 8.94
C PRO A 62 -0.45 -14.87 8.39
N ASN A 63 -0.96 -15.95 8.97
CA ASN A 63 -0.74 -17.32 8.51
C ASN A 63 -1.84 -17.81 7.57
N SER A 64 -2.86 -16.99 7.31
CA SER A 64 -3.92 -17.37 6.36
C SER A 64 -3.37 -17.57 4.95
N ASN A 65 -3.74 -18.66 4.32
CA ASN A 65 -3.38 -18.93 2.91
C ASN A 65 -4.21 -18.07 1.94
N ARG A 66 -5.15 -17.27 2.46
CA ARG A 66 -5.97 -16.34 1.68
C ARG A 66 -5.39 -14.94 1.62
N CYS A 67 -4.26 -14.68 2.32
CA CYS A 67 -3.58 -13.39 2.26
C CYS A 67 -3.28 -13.01 0.80
N GLY A 68 -3.60 -11.77 0.44
CA GLY A 68 -3.44 -11.26 -0.92
C GLY A 68 -4.68 -11.39 -1.79
N THR A 69 -5.71 -12.13 -1.36
CA THR A 69 -6.92 -12.37 -2.16
C THR A 69 -8.12 -11.53 -1.71
N GLY A 70 -8.01 -10.83 -0.58
CA GLY A 70 -9.15 -10.14 0.02
C GLY A 70 -9.38 -8.74 -0.51
N SER A 71 -10.61 -8.25 -0.33
CA SER A 71 -11.05 -6.92 -0.70
C SER A 71 -12.02 -6.38 0.35
N PRO A 72 -12.36 -5.07 0.28
CA PRO A 72 -13.34 -4.51 1.22
C PRO A 72 -14.80 -4.83 0.85
N GLY A 73 -15.01 -5.69 -0.15
CA GLY A 73 -16.36 -6.02 -0.64
C GLY A 73 -16.81 -5.15 -1.81
N TYR A 74 -15.94 -4.31 -2.33
CA TYR A 74 -16.18 -3.48 -3.53
C TYR A 74 -14.85 -3.21 -4.22
N SER A 75 -14.90 -2.63 -5.41
CA SER A 75 -13.72 -2.13 -6.11
C SER A 75 -13.92 -0.68 -6.51
N ILE A 76 -12.82 0.02 -6.77
CA ILE A 76 -12.83 1.40 -7.24
C ILE A 76 -12.37 1.48 -8.69
N SER A 77 -12.83 2.50 -9.38
CA SER A 77 -12.37 2.78 -10.75
C SER A 77 -10.92 3.21 -10.75
N ASP A 78 -10.19 2.81 -11.79
CA ASP A 78 -8.81 3.26 -11.98
C ASP A 78 -8.76 4.78 -12.15
N GLU A 79 -7.93 5.42 -11.36
CA GLU A 79 -7.78 6.87 -11.37
C GLU A 79 -6.51 7.25 -12.13
N HIS A 80 -6.59 7.15 -13.45
CA HIS A 80 -5.49 7.47 -14.37
C HIS A 80 -5.70 8.87 -14.93
N LEU A 81 -5.22 9.88 -14.21
CA LEU A 81 -5.46 11.28 -14.51
C LEU A 81 -4.22 11.93 -15.13
N ASP A 82 -4.36 12.53 -16.31
CA ASP A 82 -3.24 13.17 -17.01
C ASP A 82 -2.58 14.30 -16.22
N ASN A 83 -3.34 14.96 -15.35
CA ASN A 83 -2.84 16.02 -14.47
C ASN A 83 -2.34 15.53 -13.12
N ALA A 84 -2.29 14.23 -12.89
CA ALA A 84 -1.85 13.61 -11.64
C ALA A 84 -0.99 12.37 -11.91
N LYS A 85 0.03 12.51 -12.74
CA LYS A 85 0.97 11.44 -13.07
C LYS A 85 2.10 11.39 -12.05
N PHE A 86 1.83 10.73 -10.93
CA PHE A 86 2.86 10.48 -9.91
C PHE A 86 3.52 9.14 -10.19
N SER A 87 4.84 9.13 -10.42
CA SER A 87 5.58 7.90 -10.65
C SER A 87 5.73 7.11 -9.35
N ASN A 88 5.89 5.79 -9.49
CA ASN A 88 6.15 4.87 -8.39
C ASN A 88 7.57 5.04 -7.87
N GLU A 89 7.87 6.19 -7.30
CA GLU A 89 9.17 6.54 -6.73
C GLU A 89 9.32 5.95 -5.33
N ILE A 90 10.55 6.03 -4.79
CA ILE A 90 10.84 5.58 -3.42
C ILE A 90 9.92 6.31 -2.43
N GLY A 91 9.27 5.53 -1.57
CA GLY A 91 8.41 6.06 -0.52
C GLY A 91 6.98 6.36 -0.93
N THR A 92 6.61 6.14 -2.20
CA THR A 92 5.23 6.35 -2.64
C THR A 92 4.33 5.17 -2.29
N LEU A 93 3.05 5.47 -2.06
CA LEU A 93 1.99 4.48 -1.90
C LEU A 93 1.22 4.34 -3.19
N SER A 94 1.02 3.10 -3.61
CA SER A 94 0.29 2.77 -4.83
C SER A 94 -0.81 1.76 -4.55
N MET A 95 -1.86 1.80 -5.37
CA MET A 95 -2.98 0.87 -5.25
C MET A 95 -2.62 -0.46 -5.90
N ALA A 96 -2.64 -1.53 -5.10
CA ALA A 96 -2.53 -2.89 -5.63
C ALA A 96 -3.84 -3.25 -6.35
N ASN A 97 -3.73 -4.03 -7.42
CA ASN A 97 -4.89 -4.48 -8.17
C ASN A 97 -4.59 -5.80 -8.88
N SER A 98 -5.63 -6.42 -9.40
CA SER A 98 -5.57 -7.66 -10.19
C SER A 98 -6.03 -7.45 -11.64
N GLY A 99 -5.91 -6.23 -12.14
CA GLY A 99 -6.32 -5.81 -13.47
C GLY A 99 -7.13 -4.52 -13.42
N PRO A 100 -7.72 -4.09 -14.55
CA PRO A 100 -8.48 -2.84 -14.60
C PRO A 100 -9.62 -2.78 -13.60
N ASN A 101 -9.77 -1.64 -12.93
CA ASN A 101 -10.87 -1.32 -12.02
C ASN A 101 -11.08 -2.35 -10.90
N SER A 102 -9.98 -2.93 -10.41
CA SER A 102 -10.03 -3.96 -9.36
C SER A 102 -9.40 -3.52 -8.03
N GLY A 103 -8.97 -2.28 -7.92
CA GLY A 103 -8.44 -1.74 -6.68
C GLY A 103 -9.48 -1.75 -5.56
N GLY A 104 -9.03 -1.98 -4.33
CA GLY A 104 -9.92 -2.01 -3.16
C GLY A 104 -9.21 -1.50 -1.91
N SER A 105 -8.69 -2.40 -1.09
CA SER A 105 -8.00 -2.01 0.16
C SER A 105 -6.51 -2.28 0.13
N GLN A 106 -6.02 -3.17 -0.71
CA GLN A 106 -4.61 -3.51 -0.74
C GLN A 106 -3.78 -2.40 -1.39
N PHE A 107 -2.66 -2.11 -0.78
CA PHE A 107 -1.72 -1.08 -1.21
C PHE A 107 -0.30 -1.60 -1.09
N PHE A 108 0.63 -0.90 -1.70
CA PHE A 108 2.04 -1.18 -1.46
C PHE A 108 2.84 0.12 -1.33
N ILE A 109 3.94 0.03 -0.59
CA ILE A 109 4.90 1.13 -0.43
C ILE A 109 6.13 0.77 -1.24
N ASN A 110 6.49 1.63 -2.19
CA ASN A 110 7.66 1.41 -3.04
C ASN A 110 8.94 1.69 -2.26
N THR A 111 9.88 0.77 -2.31
CA THR A 111 11.19 0.91 -1.64
C THR A 111 12.31 1.27 -2.62
N VAL A 112 12.04 1.19 -3.90
CA VAL A 112 12.89 1.66 -5.00
C VAL A 112 12.01 2.35 -6.03
N HIS A 113 12.62 2.98 -7.05
CA HIS A 113 11.84 3.58 -8.15
C HIS A 113 11.37 2.47 -9.10
N ASN A 114 10.08 2.19 -9.08
CA ASN A 114 9.44 1.15 -9.88
C ASN A 114 8.65 1.76 -11.04
N SER A 115 9.34 2.45 -11.94
CA SER A 115 8.69 3.18 -13.04
C SER A 115 7.88 2.30 -13.99
N PHE A 116 8.20 1.01 -14.07
CA PHE A 116 7.45 0.06 -14.90
C PHE A 116 6.02 -0.20 -14.37
N LEU A 117 5.72 0.21 -13.14
CA LEU A 117 4.38 0.11 -12.56
C LEU A 117 3.52 1.35 -12.85
N ASP A 118 4.09 2.41 -13.43
CA ASP A 118 3.34 3.62 -13.77
C ASP A 118 2.31 3.31 -14.87
N TRP A 119 1.08 3.79 -14.67
CA TRP A 119 -0.02 3.43 -15.58
C TRP A 119 0.17 3.94 -17.01
N TRP A 120 0.99 4.98 -17.22
CA TRP A 120 1.31 5.48 -18.55
C TRP A 120 2.52 4.77 -19.19
N ASP A 121 3.25 3.96 -18.43
CA ASP A 121 4.33 3.13 -18.94
C ASP A 121 3.71 1.86 -19.55
N LYS A 122 3.81 1.72 -20.87
CA LYS A 122 3.22 0.61 -21.60
C LYS A 122 4.20 -0.55 -21.85
N SER A 123 5.36 -0.52 -21.22
CA SER A 123 6.35 -1.60 -21.33
C SER A 123 5.89 -2.90 -20.63
N THR A 124 4.98 -2.78 -19.66
CA THR A 124 4.35 -3.91 -18.98
C THR A 124 2.83 -3.68 -18.93
N PRO A 125 2.02 -4.74 -18.66
CA PRO A 125 0.58 -4.56 -18.44
C PRO A 125 0.23 -3.99 -17.06
N SER A 126 1.21 -3.78 -16.19
CA SER A 126 0.98 -3.22 -14.86
C SER A 126 0.52 -1.77 -14.93
N ALA A 127 -0.42 -1.40 -14.05
CA ALA A 127 -0.94 -0.04 -13.96
C ALA A 127 -1.38 0.20 -12.50
N HIS A 128 -0.49 0.84 -11.73
CA HIS A 128 -0.72 1.07 -10.30
C HIS A 128 -0.62 2.56 -9.99
N PRO A 129 -1.77 3.25 -9.83
CA PRO A 129 -1.74 4.69 -9.55
C PRO A 129 -1.19 4.96 -8.15
N VAL A 130 -0.33 5.97 -8.06
CA VAL A 130 0.21 6.48 -6.82
C VAL A 130 -0.81 7.42 -6.19
N PHE A 131 -1.09 7.27 -4.91
CA PHE A 131 -2.07 8.10 -4.21
C PHE A 131 -1.57 8.72 -2.91
N GLY A 132 -0.30 8.54 -2.59
CA GLY A 132 0.31 9.11 -1.40
C GLY A 132 1.81 8.87 -1.33
N LYS A 133 2.43 9.38 -0.28
CA LYS A 133 3.85 9.16 -0.03
C LYS A 133 4.16 9.17 1.46
N VAL A 134 5.22 8.47 1.83
CA VAL A 134 5.80 8.53 3.17
C VAL A 134 6.53 9.86 3.31
N ILE A 135 6.17 10.63 4.34
CA ILE A 135 6.83 11.91 4.65
C ILE A 135 7.69 11.82 5.92
N ASP A 136 7.51 10.78 6.71
CA ASP A 136 8.34 10.49 7.88
C ASP A 136 8.30 8.99 8.15
N GLY A 137 9.42 8.40 8.59
CA GLY A 137 9.48 6.99 8.91
C GLY A 137 9.99 6.10 7.77
N MET A 138 10.69 6.63 6.76
CA MET A 138 11.30 5.78 5.73
C MET A 138 12.30 4.78 6.29
N ASP A 139 12.96 5.11 7.39
CA ASP A 139 13.83 4.18 8.12
C ASP A 139 13.04 2.95 8.62
N ILE A 140 11.80 3.15 9.05
CA ILE A 140 10.90 2.07 9.46
C ILE A 140 10.48 1.23 8.25
N VAL A 141 10.16 1.87 7.12
CA VAL A 141 9.86 1.16 5.87
C VAL A 141 11.04 0.27 5.47
N LYS A 142 12.25 0.81 5.51
CA LYS A 142 13.48 0.05 5.20
C LYS A 142 13.72 -1.09 6.17
N LYS A 143 13.40 -0.90 7.44
CA LYS A 143 13.49 -1.95 8.45
C LYS A 143 12.54 -3.11 8.13
N ILE A 144 11.32 -2.83 7.75
CA ILE A 144 10.34 -3.86 7.34
C ILE A 144 10.84 -4.55 6.05
N GLU A 145 11.31 -3.78 5.08
CA GLU A 145 11.85 -4.31 3.82
C GLU A 145 12.96 -5.34 4.06
N SER A 146 13.79 -5.13 5.07
CA SER A 146 14.93 -6.00 5.37
C SER A 146 14.56 -7.27 6.12
N CYS A 147 13.28 -7.48 6.47
CA CYS A 147 12.88 -8.68 7.20
C CYS A 147 13.09 -9.94 6.36
N THR A 148 13.32 -11.06 7.06
CA THR A 148 13.44 -12.35 6.39
C THR A 148 12.10 -12.81 5.88
N THR A 149 12.06 -13.28 4.63
CA THR A 149 10.82 -13.79 4.02
C THR A 149 10.97 -15.27 3.65
N GLY A 150 9.85 -15.95 3.58
CA GLY A 150 9.74 -17.33 3.16
C GLY A 150 8.97 -17.47 1.84
N PRO A 151 8.32 -18.62 1.60
CA PRO A 151 7.53 -18.82 0.39
C PRO A 151 6.51 -17.72 0.17
N ASN A 152 6.30 -17.34 -1.11
CA ASN A 152 5.40 -16.28 -1.53
C ASN A 152 5.76 -14.89 -0.97
N ASP A 153 7.06 -14.68 -0.65
CA ASP A 153 7.57 -13.40 -0.12
C ASP A 153 6.88 -12.99 1.19
N LYS A 154 6.45 -13.97 1.95
CA LYS A 154 5.78 -13.76 3.23
C LYS A 154 6.81 -13.56 4.32
N PRO A 155 6.72 -12.50 5.15
CA PRO A 155 7.61 -12.31 6.28
C PRO A 155 7.56 -13.51 7.24
N THR A 156 8.72 -14.02 7.63
CA THR A 156 8.81 -15.12 8.61
C THR A 156 8.53 -14.62 10.03
N LYS A 157 8.87 -13.36 10.30
CA LYS A 157 8.46 -12.63 11.49
C LYS A 157 7.37 -11.65 11.08
N HIS A 158 6.21 -11.76 11.69
CA HIS A 158 5.04 -10.98 11.30
C HIS A 158 5.30 -9.47 11.38
N GLN A 159 4.92 -8.75 10.34
CA GLN A 159 5.02 -7.30 10.24
C GLN A 159 3.61 -6.71 10.34
N LYS A 160 3.23 -6.32 11.57
CA LYS A 160 1.85 -5.93 11.88
C LYS A 160 1.63 -4.43 11.71
N ILE A 161 0.50 -4.07 11.14
CA ILE A 161 -0.05 -2.72 11.18
C ILE A 161 -0.94 -2.64 12.42
N ILE A 162 -0.46 -1.96 13.47
CA ILE A 162 -1.19 -1.85 14.73
C ILE A 162 -2.42 -0.98 14.53
N SER A 163 -2.22 0.20 13.94
CA SER A 163 -3.32 1.11 13.62
C SER A 163 -2.91 2.09 12.52
N VAL A 164 -3.90 2.60 11.80
CA VAL A 164 -3.73 3.74 10.89
C VAL A 164 -4.79 4.76 11.27
N LYS A 165 -4.36 5.98 11.56
CA LYS A 165 -5.25 7.05 12.01
C LYS A 165 -4.94 8.35 11.27
N LYS A 166 -5.98 9.13 11.02
CA LYS A 166 -5.83 10.50 10.53
C LYS A 166 -5.09 11.32 11.59
N SER A 167 -4.07 12.01 11.17
CA SER A 167 -3.27 12.84 12.08
C SER A 167 -3.57 14.32 11.93
#